data_9c14dc296d7107ec7e86eaccb34e58b9
#
_entry.id   9c14dc296d7107ec7e86eaccb34e58b9
#
_cell.length_a   1.000
_cell.length_b   1.000
_cell.length_c   1.000
_cell.angle_alpha   90.00
_cell.angle_beta   90.00
_cell.angle_gamma   90.00
#
_symmetry.space_group_name_H-M   'P 1'
#
loop_
_entity.id
_entity.type
_entity.pdbx_description
1 polymer ?
#
loop_
_entity_poly.entity_id
_entity_poly.type
_entity_poly.pdbx_seq_one_letter_code
_entity_poly.pdbx_strand_id
1 'polypeptide(L)'
;MTERALRLVGAVGIGLLLAIGFTPLPNVVSYWMAPSRALGPAGAIVVLGRGGVTDRGELNGASLLGLMEGVDLYRRGLAPLLLVSGSPSGAHGTEVERRADVSRECGIPRQAVLTLTSARTTHDEALGARAILGPLGVRRVILVTDGQAMARAMALFERAGFDVIPSYGTPVLEWGGTPEARLGVMKRVAIEAVARLYYRLAGYL
;
A
#
# COMPACT_ATOMS: atom_id res chain seq x y z
N MET A 1 15.94 -23.07 -31.89
CA MET A 1 16.76 -22.81 -30.68
C MET A 1 17.64 -24.00 -30.45
N THR A 2 18.95 -23.86 -30.34
CA THR A 2 19.86 -25.00 -30.17
C THR A 2 19.74 -25.60 -28.78
N GLU A 3 19.98 -26.91 -28.62
CA GLU A 3 19.89 -27.60 -27.32
C GLU A 3 20.78 -26.96 -26.26
N ARG A 4 21.94 -26.42 -26.65
CA ARG A 4 22.82 -25.65 -25.75
C ARG A 4 22.17 -24.35 -25.24
N ALA A 5 21.44 -23.63 -26.09
CA ALA A 5 20.73 -22.42 -25.68
C ALA A 5 19.60 -22.76 -24.69
N LEU A 6 18.90 -23.87 -24.91
CA LEU A 6 17.85 -24.32 -24.00
C LEU A 6 18.39 -24.68 -22.60
N ARG A 7 19.51 -25.41 -22.56
CA ARG A 7 20.20 -25.78 -21.31
C ARG A 7 20.71 -24.53 -20.57
N LEU A 8 21.25 -23.53 -21.28
CA LEU A 8 21.71 -22.29 -20.69
C LEU A 8 20.54 -21.49 -20.07
N VAL A 9 19.45 -21.35 -20.81
CA VAL A 9 18.24 -20.68 -20.31
C VAL A 9 17.68 -21.38 -19.05
N GLY A 10 17.66 -22.73 -19.07
CA GLY A 10 17.22 -23.50 -17.89
C GLY A 10 18.15 -23.29 -16.68
N ALA A 11 19.46 -23.34 -16.87
CA ALA A 11 20.44 -23.12 -15.82
C ALA A 11 20.35 -21.70 -15.22
N VAL A 12 20.20 -20.66 -16.06
CA VAL A 12 20.00 -19.28 -15.63
C VAL A 12 18.68 -19.14 -14.87
N GLY A 13 17.60 -19.76 -15.34
CA GLY A 13 16.29 -19.74 -14.65
C GLY A 13 16.36 -20.36 -13.25
N ILE A 14 17.00 -21.52 -13.14
CA ILE A 14 17.21 -22.18 -11.84
C ILE A 14 18.09 -21.32 -10.92
N GLY A 15 19.20 -20.79 -11.43
CA GLY A 15 20.09 -19.91 -10.67
C GLY A 15 19.36 -18.65 -10.14
N LEU A 16 18.49 -18.05 -10.96
CA LEU A 16 17.68 -16.91 -10.57
C LEU A 16 16.67 -17.28 -9.47
N LEU A 17 15.97 -18.42 -9.61
CA LEU A 17 15.04 -18.91 -8.58
C LEU A 17 15.73 -19.18 -7.25
N LEU A 18 16.92 -19.79 -7.28
CA LEU A 18 17.72 -20.01 -6.08
C LEU A 18 18.17 -18.68 -5.46
N ALA A 19 18.64 -17.73 -6.26
CA ALA A 19 19.03 -16.41 -5.79
C ALA A 19 17.84 -15.68 -5.13
N ILE A 20 16.66 -15.70 -5.72
CA ILE A 20 15.44 -15.08 -5.16
C ILE A 20 15.00 -15.76 -3.86
N GLY A 21 14.98 -17.10 -3.82
CA GLY A 21 14.48 -17.83 -2.66
C GLY A 21 15.47 -17.86 -1.48
N PHE A 22 16.76 -17.99 -1.75
CA PHE A 22 17.77 -18.29 -0.71
C PHE A 22 18.70 -17.12 -0.38
N THR A 23 18.53 -15.96 -1.02
CA THR A 23 19.27 -14.75 -0.65
C THR A 23 18.33 -13.63 -0.20
N PRO A 24 18.80 -12.59 0.48
CA PRO A 24 17.98 -11.43 0.86
C PRO A 24 17.70 -10.46 -0.32
N LEU A 25 18.05 -10.83 -1.55
CA LEU A 25 17.90 -9.97 -2.73
C LEU A 25 16.50 -9.36 -2.89
N PRO A 26 15.37 -10.11 -2.76
CA PRO A 26 14.03 -9.52 -2.85
C PRO A 26 13.77 -8.45 -1.80
N ASN A 27 14.25 -8.65 -0.59
CA ASN A 27 14.08 -7.72 0.53
C ASN A 27 14.88 -6.43 0.29
N VAL A 28 16.11 -6.55 -0.21
CA VAL A 28 16.96 -5.41 -0.59
C VAL A 28 16.30 -4.60 -1.71
N VAL A 29 15.83 -5.26 -2.77
CA VAL A 29 15.13 -4.59 -3.87
C VAL A 29 13.87 -3.89 -3.37
N SER A 30 13.07 -4.55 -2.53
CA SER A 30 11.86 -3.95 -1.93
C SER A 30 12.20 -2.73 -1.09
N TYR A 31 13.26 -2.77 -0.29
CA TYR A 31 13.74 -1.65 0.52
C TYR A 31 14.11 -0.44 -0.35
N TRP A 32 14.89 -0.65 -1.41
CA TRP A 32 15.28 0.42 -2.34
C TRP A 32 14.11 1.04 -3.11
N MET A 33 13.00 0.31 -3.23
CA MET A 33 11.78 0.82 -3.85
C MET A 33 10.93 1.68 -2.92
N ALA A 34 11.15 1.62 -1.62
CA ALA A 34 10.34 2.29 -0.61
C ALA A 34 10.92 3.70 -0.32
N PRO A 35 10.22 4.78 -0.72
CA PRO A 35 10.64 6.13 -0.40
C PRO A 35 10.56 6.38 1.11
N SER A 36 11.46 7.21 1.63
CA SER A 36 11.45 7.62 3.03
C SER A 36 11.39 9.13 3.17
N ARG A 37 10.55 9.61 4.08
CA ARG A 37 10.54 10.99 4.57
C ARG A 37 10.35 10.96 6.08
N ALA A 38 10.87 11.97 6.78
CA ALA A 38 10.63 12.09 8.21
C ALA A 38 9.13 12.28 8.49
N LEU A 39 8.59 11.51 9.44
CA LEU A 39 7.22 11.70 9.91
C LEU A 39 7.07 13.09 10.55
N GLY A 40 5.94 13.73 10.29
CA GLY A 40 5.61 15.04 10.82
C GLY A 40 4.11 15.29 10.75
N PRO A 41 3.63 16.41 11.34
CA PRO A 41 2.22 16.76 11.34
C PRO A 41 1.65 16.90 9.93
N ALA A 42 0.41 16.44 9.74
CA ALA A 42 -0.36 16.52 8.52
C ALA A 42 -1.83 16.89 8.80
N GLY A 43 -2.58 17.21 7.75
CA GLY A 43 -4.02 17.48 7.89
C GLY A 43 -4.86 16.21 7.95
N ALA A 44 -4.40 15.12 7.37
CA ALA A 44 -5.06 13.82 7.43
C ALA A 44 -4.06 12.66 7.29
N ILE A 45 -4.45 11.50 7.83
CA ILE A 45 -3.85 10.20 7.54
C ILE A 45 -4.75 9.54 6.49
N VAL A 46 -4.16 9.02 5.43
CA VAL A 46 -4.89 8.31 4.36
C VAL A 46 -4.39 6.86 4.31
N VAL A 47 -5.27 5.92 4.65
CA VAL A 47 -4.97 4.48 4.65
C VAL A 47 -5.55 3.86 3.39
N LEU A 48 -4.69 3.43 2.46
CA LEU A 48 -5.10 2.83 1.19
C LEU A 48 -5.63 1.41 1.35
N GLY A 49 -6.55 1.02 0.47
CA GLY A 49 -7.13 -0.32 0.42
C GLY A 49 -6.10 -1.40 0.12
N ARG A 50 -6.22 -2.56 0.78
CA ARG A 50 -5.26 -3.67 0.68
C ARG A 50 -5.88 -5.06 0.77
N GLY A 51 -6.76 -5.39 -0.15
CA GLY A 51 -7.12 -6.78 -0.34
C GLY A 51 -8.43 -7.24 0.28
N GLY A 52 -9.25 -6.33 0.79
CA GLY A 52 -10.62 -6.62 1.14
C GLY A 52 -10.84 -7.31 2.49
N VAL A 53 -12.00 -7.90 2.63
CA VAL A 53 -12.44 -8.67 3.78
C VAL A 53 -12.38 -10.16 3.48
N THR A 54 -12.23 -10.97 4.51
CA THR A 54 -12.33 -12.44 4.46
C THR A 54 -13.79 -12.87 4.24
N ASP A 55 -14.02 -14.16 3.97
CA ASP A 55 -15.37 -14.73 3.87
C ASP A 55 -16.20 -14.58 5.16
N ARG A 56 -15.56 -14.28 6.28
CA ARG A 56 -16.21 -13.98 7.57
C ARG A 56 -16.48 -12.50 7.80
N GLY A 57 -16.19 -11.64 6.83
CA GLY A 57 -16.34 -10.19 6.97
C GLY A 57 -15.26 -9.49 7.82
N GLU A 58 -14.16 -10.19 8.12
CA GLU A 58 -13.03 -9.64 8.86
C GLU A 58 -12.00 -9.02 7.90
N LEU A 59 -11.28 -7.99 8.34
CA LEU A 59 -10.16 -7.45 7.56
C LEU A 59 -9.08 -8.51 7.42
N ASN A 60 -8.54 -8.69 6.22
CA ASN A 60 -7.36 -9.53 6.06
C ASN A 60 -6.14 -8.92 6.76
N GLY A 61 -5.12 -9.74 7.03
CA GLY A 61 -3.95 -9.31 7.81
C GLY A 61 -3.25 -8.07 7.25
N ALA A 62 -3.14 -7.95 5.93
CA ALA A 62 -2.50 -6.79 5.31
C ALA A 62 -3.34 -5.51 5.45
N SER A 63 -4.67 -5.63 5.32
CA SER A 63 -5.61 -4.54 5.54
C SER A 63 -5.59 -4.07 6.99
N LEU A 64 -5.57 -5.02 7.93
CA LEU A 64 -5.52 -4.72 9.36
C LEU A 64 -4.21 -4.02 9.77
N LEU A 65 -3.06 -4.52 9.32
CA LEU A 65 -1.77 -3.89 9.64
C LEU A 65 -1.67 -2.45 9.14
N GLY A 66 -2.12 -2.18 7.91
CA GLY A 66 -2.18 -0.81 7.40
C GLY A 66 -3.12 0.08 8.21
N LEU A 67 -4.27 -0.45 8.63
CA LEU A 67 -5.20 0.30 9.47
C LEU A 67 -4.62 0.60 10.84
N MET A 68 -3.96 -0.37 11.48
CA MET A 68 -3.34 -0.19 12.81
C MET A 68 -2.22 0.86 12.77
N GLU A 69 -1.44 0.92 11.70
CA GLU A 69 -0.49 2.03 11.49
C GLU A 69 -1.23 3.38 11.46
N GLY A 70 -2.31 3.49 10.69
CA GLY A 70 -3.12 4.71 10.64
C GLY A 70 -3.69 5.11 12.01
N VAL A 71 -4.15 4.13 12.80
CA VAL A 71 -4.65 4.34 14.17
C VAL A 71 -3.53 4.82 15.10
N ASP A 72 -2.34 4.23 15.02
CA ASP A 72 -1.18 4.65 15.83
C ASP A 72 -0.78 6.10 15.52
N LEU A 73 -0.66 6.44 14.23
CA LEU A 73 -0.36 7.80 13.79
C LEU A 73 -1.40 8.82 14.30
N TYR A 74 -2.69 8.45 14.26
CA TYR A 74 -3.77 9.28 14.80
C TYR A 74 -3.62 9.47 16.33
N ARG A 75 -3.39 8.39 17.07
CA ARG A 75 -3.20 8.44 18.54
C ARG A 75 -1.97 9.25 18.95
N ARG A 76 -0.94 9.26 18.12
CA ARG A 76 0.25 10.11 18.27
C ARG A 76 -0.02 11.59 17.97
N GLY A 77 -1.24 11.93 17.55
CA GLY A 77 -1.65 13.31 17.24
C GLY A 77 -1.03 13.88 15.97
N LEU A 78 -0.56 13.02 15.04
CA LEU A 78 0.10 13.48 13.81
C LEU A 78 -0.89 14.03 12.78
N ALA A 79 -2.19 13.69 12.87
CA ALA A 79 -3.23 14.33 12.08
C ALA A 79 -4.59 14.22 12.77
N PRO A 80 -5.52 15.20 12.59
CA PRO A 80 -6.83 15.20 13.18
C PRO A 80 -7.86 14.33 12.45
N LEU A 81 -7.56 13.87 11.23
CA LEU A 81 -8.48 13.11 10.38
C LEU A 81 -7.83 11.79 9.92
N LEU A 82 -8.65 10.74 9.87
CA LEU A 82 -8.30 9.44 9.30
C LEU A 82 -9.24 9.15 8.13
N LEU A 83 -8.72 9.14 6.90
CA LEU A 83 -9.44 8.71 5.70
C LEU A 83 -9.08 7.24 5.41
N VAL A 84 -10.06 6.37 5.39
CA VAL A 84 -9.90 4.97 5.04
C VAL A 84 -10.51 4.70 3.66
N SER A 85 -9.75 4.01 2.81
CA SER A 85 -10.23 3.50 1.53
C SER A 85 -10.16 1.98 1.48
N GLY A 86 -10.73 1.37 0.46
CA GLY A 86 -10.69 -0.07 0.28
C GLY A 86 -11.56 -0.53 -0.89
N SER A 87 -11.49 -1.83 -1.17
CA SER A 87 -12.28 -2.43 -2.24
C SER A 87 -13.79 -2.28 -1.97
N PRO A 88 -14.58 -1.92 -3.00
CA PRO A 88 -16.04 -1.89 -2.89
C PRO A 88 -16.66 -3.29 -2.90
N SER A 89 -15.84 -4.35 -3.04
CA SER A 89 -16.31 -5.73 -3.18
C SER A 89 -16.21 -6.48 -1.87
N GLY A 90 -17.31 -7.11 -1.45
CA GLY A 90 -17.35 -8.04 -0.33
C GLY A 90 -18.76 -8.60 -0.15
N ALA A 91 -18.89 -9.93 0.00
CA ALA A 91 -20.18 -10.58 0.26
C ALA A 91 -20.76 -10.23 1.65
N HIS A 92 -19.93 -9.78 2.59
CA HIS A 92 -20.28 -9.48 3.97
C HIS A 92 -19.92 -8.05 4.39
N GLY A 93 -20.12 -7.07 3.48
CA GLY A 93 -19.75 -5.67 3.69
C GLY A 93 -18.48 -5.27 2.96
N THR A 94 -18.23 -3.98 2.89
CA THR A 94 -17.04 -3.45 2.21
C THR A 94 -15.85 -3.38 3.14
N GLU A 95 -14.65 -3.48 2.58
CA GLU A 95 -13.40 -3.25 3.33
C GLU A 95 -13.41 -1.89 4.05
N VAL A 96 -13.96 -0.87 3.38
CA VAL A 96 -14.04 0.51 3.91
C VAL A 96 -14.90 0.59 5.16
N GLU A 97 -16.10 -0.01 5.15
CA GLU A 97 -17.01 -0.03 6.29
C GLU A 97 -16.37 -0.72 7.48
N ARG A 98 -15.78 -1.89 7.26
CA ARG A 98 -15.11 -2.63 8.34
C ARG A 98 -13.91 -1.88 8.91
N ARG A 99 -13.12 -1.20 8.06
CA ARG A 99 -12.02 -0.33 8.51
C ARG A 99 -12.53 0.84 9.34
N ALA A 100 -13.61 1.47 8.92
CA ALA A 100 -14.21 2.58 9.67
C ALA A 100 -14.72 2.11 11.04
N ASP A 101 -15.34 0.93 11.13
CA ASP A 101 -15.82 0.37 12.39
C ASP A 101 -14.66 0.02 13.32
N VAL A 102 -13.64 -0.69 12.84
CA VAL A 102 -12.43 -1.01 13.63
C VAL A 102 -11.73 0.27 14.11
N SER A 103 -11.67 1.33 13.28
CA SER A 103 -11.11 2.61 13.70
C SER A 103 -11.85 3.21 14.89
N ARG A 104 -13.18 3.13 14.87
CA ARG A 104 -14.04 3.60 15.97
C ARG A 104 -13.91 2.72 17.22
N GLU A 105 -13.88 1.41 17.04
CA GLU A 105 -13.60 0.45 18.13
C GLU A 105 -12.24 0.74 18.79
N CYS A 106 -11.25 1.20 18.01
CA CYS A 106 -9.97 1.67 18.50
C CYS A 106 -10.00 3.07 19.17
N GLY A 107 -11.18 3.70 19.32
CA GLY A 107 -11.36 4.97 20.02
C GLY A 107 -11.18 6.21 19.16
N ILE A 108 -11.11 6.12 17.83
CA ILE A 108 -11.12 7.30 16.96
C ILE A 108 -12.53 7.86 16.88
N PRO A 109 -12.75 9.16 17.17
CA PRO A 109 -14.08 9.76 17.11
C PRO A 109 -14.72 9.62 15.73
N ARG A 110 -16.02 9.36 15.69
CA ARG A 110 -16.76 9.12 14.44
C ARG A 110 -16.56 10.24 13.40
N GLN A 111 -16.55 11.49 13.85
CA GLN A 111 -16.36 12.66 13.01
C GLN A 111 -14.95 12.79 12.43
N ALA A 112 -13.95 12.11 13.02
CA ALA A 112 -12.58 12.10 12.54
C ALA A 112 -12.31 10.97 11.50
N VAL A 113 -13.21 9.98 11.39
CA VAL A 113 -13.10 8.87 10.44
C VAL A 113 -13.87 9.19 9.17
N LEU A 114 -13.16 9.41 8.09
CA LEU A 114 -13.70 9.63 6.74
C LEU A 114 -13.57 8.35 5.91
N THR A 115 -14.49 8.13 4.99
CA THR A 115 -14.54 6.91 4.16
C THR A 115 -14.53 7.24 2.68
N LEU A 116 -13.77 6.48 1.89
CA LEU A 116 -13.75 6.55 0.44
C LEU A 116 -14.14 5.19 -0.14
N THR A 117 -15.40 5.07 -0.60
CA THR A 117 -16.04 3.81 -0.99
C THR A 117 -16.03 3.55 -2.49
N SER A 118 -15.76 4.57 -3.32
CA SER A 118 -15.90 4.49 -4.79
C SER A 118 -14.62 4.13 -5.53
N ALA A 119 -13.48 4.07 -4.85
CA ALA A 119 -12.18 3.83 -5.48
C ALA A 119 -11.98 2.35 -5.85
N ARG A 120 -11.51 2.10 -7.07
CA ARG A 120 -11.12 0.76 -7.57
C ARG A 120 -9.63 0.66 -7.86
N THR A 121 -8.97 1.78 -8.05
CA THR A 121 -7.55 1.88 -8.35
C THR A 121 -6.89 2.92 -7.44
N THR A 122 -5.57 2.86 -7.29
CA THR A 122 -4.84 3.89 -6.50
C THR A 122 -4.98 5.30 -7.11
N HIS A 123 -5.22 5.40 -8.42
CA HIS A 123 -5.54 6.67 -9.05
C HIS A 123 -6.90 7.20 -8.56
N ASP A 124 -7.93 6.34 -8.50
CA ASP A 124 -9.24 6.73 -7.97
C ASP A 124 -9.15 7.11 -6.49
N GLU A 125 -8.31 6.40 -5.71
CA GLU A 125 -8.05 6.73 -4.30
C GLU A 125 -7.46 8.14 -4.15
N ALA A 126 -6.50 8.50 -5.00
CA ALA A 126 -5.88 9.84 -4.97
C ALA A 126 -6.89 10.95 -5.33
N LEU A 127 -7.68 10.77 -6.39
CA LEU A 127 -8.71 11.72 -6.80
C LEU A 127 -9.85 11.80 -5.78
N GLY A 128 -10.31 10.66 -5.26
CA GLY A 128 -11.35 10.60 -4.23
C GLY A 128 -10.90 11.25 -2.92
N ALA A 129 -9.66 10.99 -2.50
CA ALA A 129 -9.08 11.67 -1.34
C ALA A 129 -9.02 13.19 -1.56
N ARG A 130 -8.68 13.65 -2.77
CA ARG A 130 -8.69 15.08 -3.11
C ARG A 130 -10.09 15.69 -3.04
N ALA A 131 -11.09 14.97 -3.51
CA ALA A 131 -12.48 15.43 -3.46
C ALA A 131 -13.01 15.55 -2.02
N ILE A 132 -12.59 14.63 -1.12
CA ILE A 132 -13.02 14.62 0.28
C ILE A 132 -12.23 15.63 1.12
N LEU A 133 -10.90 15.62 1.01
CA LEU A 133 -10.00 16.38 1.88
C LEU A 133 -9.74 17.82 1.39
N GLY A 134 -9.88 18.06 0.09
CA GLY A 134 -9.65 19.37 -0.52
C GLY A 134 -10.55 20.47 0.05
N PRO A 135 -11.88 20.29 0.14
CA PRO A 135 -12.80 21.25 0.75
C PRO A 135 -12.50 21.54 2.23
N LEU A 136 -11.83 20.61 2.94
CA LEU A 136 -11.38 20.79 4.32
C LEU A 136 -10.04 21.53 4.43
N GLY A 137 -9.48 22.00 3.31
CA GLY A 137 -8.19 22.71 3.29
C GLY A 137 -6.97 21.84 3.50
N VAL A 138 -7.12 20.50 3.50
CA VAL A 138 -6.01 19.57 3.71
C VAL A 138 -5.13 19.53 2.46
N ARG A 139 -3.84 19.86 2.63
CA ARG A 139 -2.83 19.80 1.56
C ARG A 139 -1.74 18.77 1.84
N ARG A 140 -1.42 18.53 3.12
CA ARG A 140 -0.42 17.55 3.54
C ARG A 140 -1.11 16.34 4.14
N VAL A 141 -0.71 15.15 3.70
CA VAL A 141 -1.25 13.87 4.16
C VAL A 141 -0.15 12.90 4.53
N ILE A 142 -0.38 12.08 5.57
CA ILE A 142 0.41 10.89 5.82
C ILE A 142 -0.27 9.74 5.06
N LEU A 143 0.42 9.19 4.09
CA LEU A 143 -0.09 8.11 3.24
C LEU A 143 0.38 6.76 3.76
N VAL A 144 -0.55 5.89 4.11
CA VAL A 144 -0.27 4.55 4.65
C VAL A 144 -0.58 3.49 3.60
N THR A 145 0.45 2.78 3.17
CA THR A 145 0.35 1.61 2.27
C THR A 145 1.58 0.72 2.43
N ASP A 146 1.78 -0.26 1.54
CA ASP A 146 2.98 -1.10 1.56
C ASP A 146 4.20 -0.46 0.87
N GLY A 147 5.39 -0.97 1.21
CA GLY A 147 6.64 -0.43 0.72
C GLY A 147 6.77 -0.48 -0.81
N GLN A 148 6.27 -1.53 -1.46
CA GLN A 148 6.38 -1.68 -2.90
C GLN A 148 5.47 -0.72 -3.66
N ALA A 149 4.23 -0.53 -3.20
CA ALA A 149 3.25 0.35 -3.82
C ALA A 149 3.47 1.83 -3.51
N MET A 150 4.20 2.15 -2.43
CA MET A 150 4.32 3.51 -1.90
C MET A 150 4.80 4.53 -2.93
N ALA A 151 5.84 4.23 -3.69
CA ALA A 151 6.38 5.20 -4.65
C ALA A 151 5.36 5.56 -5.76
N ARG A 152 4.56 4.58 -6.23
CA ARG A 152 3.48 4.82 -7.19
C ARG A 152 2.33 5.60 -6.54
N ALA A 153 1.95 5.21 -5.33
CA ALA A 153 0.88 5.88 -4.59
C ALA A 153 1.24 7.34 -4.29
N MET A 154 2.46 7.61 -3.84
CA MET A 154 2.95 8.99 -3.62
C MET A 154 2.84 9.83 -4.89
N ALA A 155 3.36 9.34 -6.02
CA ALA A 155 3.33 10.09 -7.28
C ALA A 155 1.89 10.44 -7.69
N LEU A 156 0.92 9.53 -7.52
CA LEU A 156 -0.49 9.80 -7.81
C LEU A 156 -1.11 10.82 -6.86
N PHE A 157 -0.81 10.75 -5.57
CA PHE A 157 -1.29 11.70 -4.57
C PHE A 157 -0.64 13.08 -4.75
N GLU A 158 0.65 13.14 -5.07
CA GLU A 158 1.35 14.39 -5.40
C GLU A 158 0.75 15.05 -6.65
N ARG A 159 0.44 14.28 -7.69
CA ARG A 159 -0.31 14.79 -8.87
C ARG A 159 -1.73 15.26 -8.54
N ALA A 160 -2.38 14.63 -7.56
CA ALA A 160 -3.67 15.11 -7.05
C ALA A 160 -3.55 16.37 -6.18
N GLY A 161 -2.33 16.88 -5.96
CA GLY A 161 -2.05 18.16 -5.27
C GLY A 161 -1.84 18.03 -3.77
N PHE A 162 -1.42 16.86 -3.28
CA PHE A 162 -1.02 16.66 -1.90
C PHE A 162 0.50 16.73 -1.70
N ASP A 163 0.93 17.22 -0.56
CA ASP A 163 2.27 16.99 -0.01
C ASP A 163 2.21 15.69 0.81
N VAL A 164 2.96 14.67 0.38
CA VAL A 164 2.81 13.30 0.88
C VAL A 164 3.97 12.91 1.79
N ILE A 165 3.64 12.43 2.99
CA ILE A 165 4.55 11.79 3.92
C ILE A 165 4.24 10.29 3.92
N PRO A 166 5.18 9.41 3.51
CA PRO A 166 4.94 7.96 3.51
C PRO A 166 5.00 7.38 4.93
N SER A 167 4.09 6.45 5.23
CA SER A 167 4.15 5.56 6.39
C SER A 167 3.76 4.14 6.00
N TYR A 168 4.26 3.15 6.72
CA TYR A 168 4.19 1.76 6.30
C TYR A 168 3.48 0.91 7.35
N GLY A 169 2.38 0.26 6.97
CA GLY A 169 1.67 -0.69 7.85
C GLY A 169 2.42 -2.01 8.05
N THR A 170 3.51 -2.23 7.33
CA THR A 170 4.40 -3.40 7.49
C THR A 170 5.85 -2.95 7.41
N PRO A 171 6.78 -3.60 8.12
CA PRO A 171 8.19 -3.28 8.00
C PRO A 171 8.64 -3.29 6.53
N VAL A 172 9.33 -2.23 6.11
CA VAL A 172 9.85 -2.11 4.74
C VAL A 172 10.97 -3.13 4.49
N LEU A 173 11.70 -3.48 5.53
CA LEU A 173 12.80 -4.43 5.48
C LEU A 173 12.59 -5.55 6.50
N GLU A 174 12.35 -6.74 5.99
CA GLU A 174 12.37 -7.98 6.76
C GLU A 174 13.60 -8.79 6.34
N TRP A 175 14.62 -8.83 7.19
CA TRP A 175 15.86 -9.59 6.91
C TRP A 175 15.69 -11.10 6.99
N GLY A 176 14.64 -11.55 7.68
CA GLY A 176 14.27 -12.96 7.79
C GLY A 176 13.32 -13.39 6.69
N GLY A 177 12.92 -14.64 6.78
CA GLY A 177 11.86 -15.18 5.94
C GLY A 177 12.24 -16.49 5.27
N THR A 178 11.20 -17.28 5.03
CA THR A 178 11.31 -18.53 4.27
C THR A 178 11.53 -18.23 2.78
N PRO A 179 12.00 -19.20 1.99
CA PRO A 179 12.09 -19.05 0.54
C PRO A 179 10.75 -18.63 -0.10
N GLU A 180 9.62 -19.14 0.40
CA GLU A 180 8.27 -18.76 -0.06
C GLU A 180 7.96 -17.28 0.20
N ALA A 181 8.32 -16.78 1.39
CA ALA A 181 8.11 -15.38 1.74
C ALA A 181 8.91 -14.46 0.82
N ARG A 182 10.17 -14.80 0.52
CA ARG A 182 11.04 -14.05 -0.41
C ARG A 182 10.52 -14.08 -1.85
N LEU A 183 10.06 -15.25 -2.32
CA LEU A 183 9.39 -15.36 -3.63
C LEU A 183 8.12 -14.50 -3.67
N GLY A 184 7.35 -14.45 -2.57
CA GLY A 184 6.20 -13.58 -2.40
C GLY A 184 6.57 -12.09 -2.51
N VAL A 185 7.69 -11.66 -1.89
CA VAL A 185 8.21 -10.29 -2.03
C VAL A 185 8.56 -10.00 -3.48
N MET A 186 9.31 -10.89 -4.16
CA MET A 186 9.71 -10.69 -5.55
C MET A 186 8.50 -10.64 -6.49
N LYS A 187 7.48 -11.48 -6.27
CA LYS A 187 6.21 -11.41 -7.00
C LYS A 187 5.57 -10.03 -6.88
N ARG A 188 5.51 -9.45 -5.67
CA ARG A 188 4.96 -8.10 -5.46
C ARG A 188 5.80 -7.03 -6.15
N VAL A 189 7.13 -7.13 -6.09
CA VAL A 189 8.05 -6.23 -6.81
C VAL A 189 7.80 -6.29 -8.33
N ALA A 190 7.65 -7.49 -8.90
CA ALA A 190 7.36 -7.65 -10.33
C ALA A 190 5.99 -7.06 -10.72
N ILE A 191 4.95 -7.32 -9.93
CA ILE A 191 3.62 -6.75 -10.14
C ILE A 191 3.68 -5.22 -10.10
N GLU A 192 4.41 -4.65 -9.14
CA GLU A 192 4.54 -3.20 -9.02
C GLU A 192 5.33 -2.57 -10.18
N ALA A 193 6.36 -3.26 -10.69
CA ALA A 193 7.09 -2.81 -11.88
C ALA A 193 6.16 -2.75 -13.10
N VAL A 194 5.33 -3.77 -13.31
CA VAL A 194 4.31 -3.79 -14.38
C VAL A 194 3.26 -2.69 -14.16
N ALA A 195 2.78 -2.52 -12.94
CA ALA A 195 1.82 -1.47 -12.59
C ALA A 195 2.39 -0.08 -12.91
N ARG A 196 3.63 0.22 -12.50
CA ARG A 196 4.28 1.51 -12.82
C ARG A 196 4.41 1.74 -14.32
N LEU A 197 4.78 0.72 -15.09
CA LEU A 197 4.85 0.82 -16.53
C LEU A 197 3.47 1.14 -17.13
N TYR A 198 2.42 0.42 -16.69
CA TYR A 198 1.04 0.70 -17.11
C TYR A 198 0.63 2.14 -16.81
N TYR A 199 0.85 2.61 -15.58
CA TYR A 199 0.47 3.97 -15.18
C TYR A 199 1.23 5.05 -15.96
N ARG A 200 2.52 4.79 -16.31
CA ARG A 200 3.27 5.69 -17.22
C ARG A 200 2.68 5.73 -18.62
N LEU A 201 2.38 4.57 -19.19
CA LEU A 201 1.80 4.49 -20.54
C LEU A 201 0.40 5.08 -20.61
N ALA A 202 -0.38 4.97 -19.53
CA ALA A 202 -1.70 5.58 -19.39
C ALA A 202 -1.66 7.10 -19.07
N GLY A 203 -0.47 7.69 -18.89
CA GLY A 203 -0.32 9.12 -18.59
C GLY A 203 -0.69 9.50 -17.14
N TYR A 204 -0.76 8.53 -16.23
CA TYR A 204 -1.07 8.75 -14.81
C TYR A 204 0.18 9.03 -13.95
N LEU A 205 1.39 8.74 -14.44
CA LEU A 205 2.68 9.00 -13.79
C LEU A 205 3.57 9.87 -14.65
#